data_9010b25f52cc3b12321f8a0a07fdb437
#
_entry.id   9010b25f52cc3b12321f8a0a07fdb437
#
_cell.length_a   1.000
_cell.length_b   1.000
_cell.length_c   1.000
_cell.angle_alpha   90.00
_cell.angle_beta   90.00
_cell.angle_gamma   90.00
#
_symmetry.space_group_name_H-M   'P 1'
#
loop_
_entity.id
_entity.type
_entity.pdbx_description
1 polymer ?
#
loop_
_entity_poly.entity_id
_entity_poly.type
_entity_poly.pdbx_seq_one_letter_code
_entity_poly.pdbx_strand_id
1 'polypeptide(L)'
;MPQISRFFGIVIYMYAKDHFPPHFHAMYGEEEAMIDIKSKQIINGQLSKRALKLVKEWAKLHEDELLYNFKEAQKPIPDFKLIDPLD
;
A
#
# COMPACT_ATOMS: atom_id res chain seq x y z
N MET A 1 -6.42 -7.68 8.50
CA MET A 1 -5.65 -6.76 7.67
C MET A 1 -6.38 -6.51 6.38
N PRO A 2 -6.90 -5.30 6.21
CA PRO A 2 -7.71 -4.99 5.05
C PRO A 2 -6.88 -4.93 3.76
N GLN A 3 -7.21 -5.79 2.81
CA GLN A 3 -6.63 -5.77 1.49
C GLN A 3 -7.32 -4.67 0.69
N ILE A 4 -6.54 -3.77 0.08
CA ILE A 4 -7.08 -2.66 -0.69
C ILE A 4 -6.85 -2.81 -2.20
N SER A 5 -5.91 -3.66 -2.61
CA SER A 5 -5.72 -4.00 -4.02
C SER A 5 -4.90 -5.27 -4.15
N ARG A 6 -4.93 -5.85 -5.35
CA ARG A 6 -4.14 -7.05 -5.66
C ARG A 6 -3.89 -7.11 -7.16
N PHE A 7 -2.63 -7.27 -7.53
CA PHE A 7 -2.24 -7.35 -8.95
C PHE A 7 -0.90 -8.09 -9.08
N PHE A 8 -0.81 -8.90 -10.12
CA PHE A 8 0.42 -9.66 -10.44
C PHE A 8 1.01 -10.44 -9.26
N GLY A 9 0.15 -10.97 -8.38
CA GLY A 9 0.59 -11.72 -7.21
C GLY A 9 1.00 -10.86 -6.04
N ILE A 10 0.90 -9.54 -6.16
CA ILE A 10 1.22 -8.59 -5.10
C ILE A 10 -0.07 -8.21 -4.37
N VAL A 11 -0.06 -8.28 -3.05
CA VAL A 11 -1.19 -7.88 -2.22
C VAL A 11 -0.87 -6.56 -1.54
N ILE A 12 -1.77 -5.58 -1.69
CA ILE A 12 -1.62 -4.27 -1.05
C ILE A 12 -2.64 -4.18 0.08
N TYR A 13 -2.19 -3.77 1.26
CA TYR A 13 -3.06 -3.69 2.42
C TYR A 13 -2.63 -2.56 3.36
N MET A 14 -3.55 -2.18 4.24
CA MET A 14 -3.32 -1.18 5.29
C MET A 14 -3.88 -1.69 6.60
N TYR A 15 -3.31 -1.21 7.71
CA TYR A 15 -3.83 -1.50 9.05
C TYR A 15 -4.57 -0.29 9.59
N ALA A 16 -5.61 -0.55 10.37
CA ALA A 16 -6.30 0.50 11.11
C ALA A 16 -5.35 1.10 12.15
N LYS A 17 -5.41 2.43 12.31
CA LYS A 17 -4.63 3.16 13.30
C LYS A 17 -3.12 2.97 13.18
N ASP A 18 -2.64 2.78 11.95
CA ASP A 18 -1.22 2.69 11.70
C ASP A 18 -0.58 4.08 11.88
N HIS A 19 0.70 4.09 12.24
CA HIS A 19 1.37 5.35 12.58
C HIS A 19 1.95 6.06 11.35
N PHE A 20 2.20 7.36 11.49
CA PHE A 20 2.82 8.15 10.43
C PHE A 20 4.29 7.75 10.24
N PRO A 21 4.84 7.99 9.04
CA PRO A 21 4.24 8.72 7.90
C PRO A 21 3.20 7.90 7.16
N PRO A 22 2.36 8.55 6.31
CA PRO A 22 1.38 7.81 5.51
C PRO A 22 2.07 6.75 4.65
N HIS A 23 1.63 5.52 4.79
CA HIS A 23 2.25 4.39 4.12
C HIS A 23 1.23 3.28 3.87
N PHE A 24 1.63 2.32 3.04
CA PHE A 24 0.87 1.10 2.81
C PHE A 24 1.83 -0.08 2.88
N HIS A 25 1.28 -1.27 2.93
CA HIS A 25 2.04 -2.51 2.96
C HIS A 25 1.85 -3.27 1.67
N ALA A 26 2.92 -3.88 1.18
CA ALA A 26 2.88 -4.72 -0.01
C ALA A 26 3.52 -6.07 0.31
N MET A 27 2.83 -7.14 -0.07
CA MET A 27 3.32 -8.50 0.14
C MET A 27 3.42 -9.22 -1.18
N TYR A 28 4.56 -9.86 -1.42
CA TYR A 28 4.79 -10.66 -2.62
C TYR A 28 5.55 -11.92 -2.22
N GLY A 29 4.85 -13.07 -2.27
CA GLY A 29 5.40 -14.31 -1.76
C GLY A 29 5.70 -14.19 -0.27
N GLU A 30 6.94 -14.42 0.11
CA GLU A 30 7.38 -14.30 1.50
C GLU A 30 7.93 -12.93 1.83
N GLU A 31 8.06 -12.07 0.84
CA GLU A 31 8.57 -10.72 1.05
C GLU A 31 7.44 -9.76 1.40
N GLU A 32 7.74 -8.81 2.28
CA GLU A 32 6.78 -7.81 2.72
C GLU A 32 7.53 -6.51 2.94
N ALA A 33 6.95 -5.41 2.49
CA ALA A 33 7.55 -4.09 2.66
C ALA A 33 6.50 -3.07 3.05
N MET A 34 6.95 -2.09 3.85
CA MET A 34 6.19 -0.90 4.18
C MET A 34 6.71 0.21 3.29
N ILE A 35 5.80 0.85 2.54
CA ILE A 35 6.18 1.82 1.51
C ILE A 35 5.52 3.17 1.78
N ASP A 36 6.33 4.22 1.78
CA ASP A 36 5.85 5.59 1.96
C ASP A 36 5.00 5.99 0.76
N ILE A 37 3.81 6.53 1.00
CA ILE A 37 2.88 6.87 -0.09
C ILE A 37 3.45 7.99 -0.96
N LYS A 38 4.05 9.00 -0.36
CA LYS A 38 4.54 10.15 -1.12
C LYS A 38 5.86 9.91 -1.81
N SER A 39 6.86 9.42 -1.07
CA SER A 39 8.19 9.19 -1.65
C SER A 39 8.27 7.90 -2.45
N LYS A 40 7.36 6.95 -2.16
CA LYS A 40 7.35 5.62 -2.74
C LYS A 40 8.61 4.81 -2.43
N GLN A 41 9.29 5.20 -1.35
CA GLN A 41 10.47 4.48 -0.87
C GLN A 41 10.08 3.46 0.20
N ILE A 42 10.84 2.38 0.26
CA ILE A 42 10.65 1.39 1.31
C ILE A 42 11.08 1.97 2.65
N ILE A 43 10.19 1.94 3.63
CA ILE A 43 10.48 2.37 5.00
C ILE A 43 11.01 1.19 5.80
N ASN A 44 10.45 0.00 5.57
CA ASN A 44 10.80 -1.20 6.30
C ASN A 44 10.54 -2.42 5.44
N GLY A 45 11.28 -3.52 5.67
CA GLY A 45 11.11 -4.74 4.89
C GLY A 45 11.80 -4.67 3.55
N GLN A 46 11.40 -5.58 2.64
CA GLN A 46 12.00 -5.63 1.31
C GLN A 46 11.05 -6.27 0.30
N LEU A 47 11.24 -5.91 -0.96
CA LEU A 47 10.56 -6.53 -2.10
C LEU A 47 11.59 -6.75 -3.20
N SER A 48 11.38 -7.76 -4.03
CA SER A 48 12.21 -7.96 -5.22
C SER A 48 12.11 -6.71 -6.11
N LYS A 49 13.12 -6.49 -6.95
CA LYS A 49 13.15 -5.34 -7.86
C LYS A 49 11.91 -5.26 -8.72
N ARG A 50 11.48 -6.41 -9.27
CA ARG A 50 10.32 -6.47 -10.15
C ARG A 50 9.04 -6.08 -9.42
N ALA A 51 8.83 -6.67 -8.24
CA ALA A 51 7.63 -6.37 -7.45
C ALA A 51 7.61 -4.89 -7.04
N LEU A 52 8.75 -4.37 -6.59
CA LEU A 52 8.84 -2.97 -6.18
C LEU A 52 8.55 -2.02 -7.33
N LYS A 53 9.05 -2.33 -8.52
CA LYS A 53 8.79 -1.50 -9.71
C LYS A 53 7.29 -1.44 -10.01
N LEU A 54 6.62 -2.59 -9.96
CA LEU A 54 5.18 -2.65 -10.21
C LEU A 54 4.39 -1.89 -9.16
N VAL A 55 4.78 -2.04 -7.88
CA VAL A 55 4.13 -1.34 -6.78
C VAL A 55 4.28 0.18 -6.92
N LYS A 56 5.48 0.64 -7.24
CA LYS A 56 5.73 2.08 -7.42
C LYS A 56 4.91 2.66 -8.56
N GLU A 57 4.82 1.94 -9.66
CA GLU A 57 4.03 2.36 -10.82
C GLU A 57 2.55 2.48 -10.44
N TRP A 58 2.03 1.46 -9.76
CA TRP A 58 0.65 1.47 -9.27
C TRP A 58 0.40 2.59 -8.27
N ALA A 59 1.30 2.77 -7.31
CA ALA A 59 1.16 3.79 -6.27
C ALA A 59 1.18 5.21 -6.85
N LYS A 60 1.95 5.43 -7.91
CA LYS A 60 2.00 6.71 -8.59
C LYS A 60 0.65 7.05 -9.22
N LEU A 61 -0.03 6.05 -9.77
CA LEU A 61 -1.35 6.23 -10.38
C LEU A 61 -2.45 6.46 -9.34
N HIS A 62 -2.27 5.95 -8.11
CA HIS A 62 -3.31 5.92 -7.10
C HIS A 62 -2.93 6.64 -5.80
N GLU A 63 -2.04 7.62 -5.89
CA GLU A 63 -1.56 8.31 -4.69
C GLU A 63 -2.68 8.92 -3.87
N ASP A 64 -3.63 9.60 -4.52
CA ASP A 64 -4.73 10.25 -3.82
C ASP A 64 -5.64 9.24 -3.11
N GLU A 65 -5.89 8.11 -3.74
CA GLU A 65 -6.69 7.05 -3.15
C GLU A 65 -6.00 6.41 -1.96
N LEU A 66 -4.68 6.25 -2.05
CA LEU A 66 -3.87 5.72 -0.95
C LEU A 66 -3.88 6.67 0.24
N LEU A 67 -3.74 7.97 -0.01
CA LEU A 67 -3.80 8.98 1.05
C LEU A 67 -5.18 9.01 1.70
N TYR A 68 -6.23 8.90 0.91
CA TYR A 68 -7.59 8.81 1.42
C TYR A 68 -7.73 7.61 2.37
N ASN A 69 -7.27 6.44 1.94
CA ASN A 69 -7.36 5.23 2.75
C ASN A 69 -6.55 5.34 4.04
N PHE A 70 -5.37 5.96 3.98
CA PHE A 70 -4.57 6.13 5.19
C PHE A 70 -5.28 7.05 6.19
N LYS A 71 -5.93 8.10 5.70
CA LYS A 71 -6.70 9.00 6.54
C LYS A 71 -7.88 8.25 7.17
N GLU A 72 -8.57 7.40 6.39
CA GLU A 72 -9.65 6.57 6.90
C GLU A 72 -9.17 5.61 7.98
N ALA A 73 -7.94 5.10 7.82
CA ALA A 73 -7.36 4.16 8.77
C ALA A 73 -7.23 4.77 10.18
N GLN A 74 -7.19 6.11 10.29
CA GLN A 74 -7.05 6.78 11.57
C GLN A 74 -8.37 6.96 12.30
N LYS A 75 -9.49 6.69 11.64
CA LYS A 75 -10.82 6.84 12.25
C LYS A 75 -11.15 5.64 13.14
N PRO A 76 -12.07 5.83 14.13
CA PRO A 76 -12.49 4.70 14.97
C PRO A 76 -13.06 3.54 14.17
N ILE A 77 -13.78 3.83 13.08
CA ILE A 77 -14.32 2.81 12.19
C ILE A 77 -13.85 3.14 10.78
N PRO A 78 -12.72 2.56 10.34
CA PRO A 78 -12.19 2.86 9.01
C PRO A 78 -13.12 2.37 7.90
N ASP A 79 -13.24 3.17 6.85
CA ASP A 79 -13.98 2.82 5.65
C ASP A 79 -13.01 2.81 4.47
N PHE A 80 -12.26 1.72 4.37
CA PHE A 80 -11.29 1.55 3.29
C PHE A 80 -11.99 1.34 1.96
N LYS A 81 -11.49 1.97 0.91
CA LYS A 81 -11.97 1.77 -0.44
C LYS A 81 -11.00 0.87 -1.21
N LEU A 82 -11.57 -0.04 -1.97
CA LEU A 82 -10.76 -0.85 -2.87
C LEU A 82 -10.23 0.04 -3.98
N ILE A 83 -8.97 -0.18 -4.36
CA ILE A 83 -8.30 0.59 -5.39
C ILE A 83 -8.07 -0.34 -6.59
N ASP A 84 -8.30 0.18 -7.80
CA ASP A 84 -8.12 -0.60 -9.01
C ASP A 84 -6.71 -1.17 -9.11
N PRO A 85 -6.57 -2.41 -9.59
CA PRO A 85 -5.26 -3.02 -9.75
C PRO A 85 -4.50 -2.42 -10.92
N LEU A 86 -3.21 -2.69 -10.96
CA LEU A 86 -2.38 -2.36 -12.10
C LEU A 86 -2.68 -3.37 -13.21
N ASP A 87 -2.88 -2.89 -14.42
CA ASP A 87 -3.14 -3.73 -15.60
C ASP A 87 -1.85 -4.27 -16.20
#